data_096e9c1ffe65ee2007a6709a50ee6529
#
_entry.id   096e9c1ffe65ee2007a6709a50ee6529
#
_cell.length_a   1.000
_cell.length_b   1.000
_cell.length_c   1.000
_cell.angle_alpha   90.00
_cell.angle_beta   90.00
_cell.angle_gamma   90.00
#
_symmetry.space_group_name_H-M   'P 1'
#
loop_
_entity.id
_entity.type
_entity.pdbx_description
1 polymer ?
#
loop_
_entity_poly.entity_id
_entity_poly.type
_entity_poly.pdbx_seq_one_letter_code
_entity_poly.pdbx_strand_id
1 'polypeptide(L)'
;MEIQLKKNIQQSMKRLDLYLIRQFLTILGISILGFTCIFLIVDLIENLDRFIDNTVPWNIVSKYYVYTVPWFFNIALPMAMLIATVFSVGLLVKRNEWTAMKSSGISLYRIAIPLIIIGIIISYASFEFENKVVSSGNQARAAIEQKYIKKKSRRKMKHVYNDVFLQKKEKIHIALGKYKVRQKSAEGVTILSMSDGIILKRIDAKTITWIDSLKRWATSEFSVRTFDENGYEIDVSIPKSDSLIQIDFTPDDILKQGKLPDELNYNELTERIVQLKENGVKTTRWEISRYFKISFAFTNLIVVLFGLPLVVIKPRGGLTFGAGMSFLVIFFYYAFIKFGQSLGFKGVLEPMVSAWIGNVVFSIGG
;
A
#
# COMPACT_ATOMS: atom_id res chain seq x y z
N MET A 1 18.40 -9.89 -54.10
CA MET A 1 19.46 -10.06 -53.08
C MET A 1 19.21 -9.19 -51.83
N GLU A 2 18.88 -7.92 -52.00
CA GLU A 2 18.63 -6.98 -50.88
C GLU A 2 17.45 -7.34 -49.97
N ILE A 3 16.33 -7.80 -50.55
CA ILE A 3 15.13 -8.21 -49.81
C ILE A 3 15.42 -9.44 -48.93
N GLN A 4 16.17 -10.41 -49.46
CA GLN A 4 16.57 -11.62 -48.73
C GLN A 4 17.51 -11.26 -47.56
N LEU A 5 18.44 -10.32 -47.79
CA LEU A 5 19.35 -9.80 -46.76
C LEU A 5 18.59 -9.08 -45.63
N LYS A 6 17.64 -8.19 -45.96
CA LYS A 6 16.78 -7.52 -44.99
C LYS A 6 15.94 -8.51 -44.15
N LYS A 7 15.39 -9.55 -44.80
CA LYS A 7 14.63 -10.59 -44.13
C LYS A 7 15.48 -11.42 -43.17
N ASN A 8 16.69 -11.76 -43.55
CA ASN A 8 17.64 -12.51 -42.71
C ASN A 8 18.10 -11.67 -41.50
N ILE A 9 18.39 -10.38 -41.71
CA ILE A 9 18.78 -9.44 -40.64
C ILE A 9 17.59 -9.31 -39.63
N GLN A 10 16.37 -9.13 -40.11
CA GLN A 10 15.20 -8.99 -39.29
C GLN A 10 14.90 -10.28 -38.46
N GLN A 11 15.15 -11.44 -39.05
CA GLN A 11 15.02 -12.73 -38.39
C GLN A 11 16.08 -13.00 -37.32
N SER A 12 17.33 -12.58 -37.60
CA SER A 12 18.45 -12.62 -36.65
C SER A 12 18.19 -11.70 -35.45
N MET A 13 17.66 -10.49 -35.69
CA MET A 13 17.32 -9.54 -34.65
C MET A 13 16.25 -10.07 -33.73
N LYS A 14 15.21 -10.75 -34.24
CA LYS A 14 14.17 -11.40 -33.40
C LYS A 14 14.74 -12.51 -32.50
N ARG A 15 15.73 -13.26 -32.97
CA ARG A 15 16.41 -14.30 -32.18
C ARG A 15 17.21 -13.72 -31.03
N LEU A 16 17.87 -12.58 -31.25
CA LEU A 16 18.61 -11.86 -30.22
C LEU A 16 17.68 -11.35 -29.13
N ASP A 17 16.56 -10.73 -29.50
CA ASP A 17 15.57 -10.24 -28.54
C ASP A 17 15.04 -11.38 -27.67
N LEU A 18 14.66 -12.51 -28.28
CA LEU A 18 14.17 -13.67 -27.57
C LEU A 18 15.22 -14.27 -26.61
N TYR A 19 16.47 -14.29 -27.02
CA TYR A 19 17.60 -14.73 -26.19
C TYR A 19 17.72 -13.85 -24.94
N LEU A 20 17.74 -12.53 -25.12
CA LEU A 20 17.81 -11.54 -24.04
C LEU A 20 16.62 -11.67 -23.08
N ILE A 21 15.43 -11.73 -23.63
CA ILE A 21 14.17 -11.85 -22.85
C ILE A 21 14.19 -13.14 -22.03
N ARG A 22 14.53 -14.27 -22.64
CA ARG A 22 14.59 -15.55 -21.93
C ARG A 22 15.61 -15.52 -20.80
N GLN A 23 16.80 -15.00 -21.06
CA GLN A 23 17.86 -14.87 -20.06
C GLN A 23 17.42 -13.98 -18.90
N PHE A 24 16.85 -12.81 -19.22
CA PHE A 24 16.33 -11.86 -18.23
C PHE A 24 15.23 -12.50 -17.37
N LEU A 25 14.21 -13.10 -17.98
CA LEU A 25 13.08 -13.70 -17.24
C LEU A 25 13.54 -14.89 -16.38
N THR A 26 14.51 -15.68 -16.82
CA THR A 26 15.07 -16.77 -16.02
C THR A 26 15.77 -16.24 -14.77
N ILE A 27 16.62 -15.21 -14.91
CA ILE A 27 17.32 -14.59 -13.77
C ILE A 27 16.30 -13.90 -12.86
N LEU A 28 15.32 -13.20 -13.44
CA LEU A 28 14.24 -12.56 -12.69
C LEU A 28 13.48 -13.57 -11.82
N GLY A 29 13.05 -14.69 -12.39
CA GLY A 29 12.33 -15.73 -11.65
C GLY A 29 13.13 -16.30 -10.48
N ILE A 30 14.41 -16.61 -10.71
CA ILE A 30 15.31 -17.11 -9.65
C ILE A 30 15.50 -16.05 -8.58
N SER A 31 15.72 -14.79 -8.95
CA SER A 31 15.95 -13.69 -8.01
C SER A 31 14.72 -13.38 -7.18
N ILE A 32 13.52 -13.35 -7.77
CA ILE A 32 12.27 -13.16 -7.05
C ILE A 32 12.06 -14.27 -6.01
N LEU A 33 12.23 -15.52 -6.40
CA LEU A 33 12.13 -16.64 -5.47
C LEU A 33 13.12 -16.49 -4.31
N GLY A 34 14.38 -16.20 -4.62
CA GLY A 34 15.42 -16.00 -3.60
C GLY A 34 15.07 -14.89 -2.61
N PHE A 35 14.72 -13.70 -3.08
CA PHE A 35 14.34 -12.59 -2.19
C PHE A 35 13.06 -12.88 -1.40
N THR A 36 12.05 -13.45 -2.03
CA THR A 36 10.80 -13.80 -1.35
C THR A 36 11.05 -14.80 -0.23
N CYS A 37 11.89 -15.83 -0.46
CA CYS A 37 12.27 -16.77 0.57
C CYS A 37 13.05 -16.12 1.71
N ILE A 38 14.00 -15.22 1.40
CA ILE A 38 14.76 -14.47 2.42
C ILE A 38 13.81 -13.64 3.28
N PHE A 39 12.91 -12.86 2.67
CA PHE A 39 11.95 -12.04 3.42
C PHE A 39 11.02 -12.88 4.28
N LEU A 40 10.56 -14.04 3.75
CA LEU A 40 9.71 -14.96 4.50
C LEU A 40 10.43 -15.54 5.72
N ILE A 41 11.69 -15.94 5.58
CA ILE A 41 12.50 -16.49 6.68
C ILE A 41 12.76 -15.40 7.74
N VAL A 42 13.14 -14.20 7.32
CA VAL A 42 13.40 -13.07 8.25
C VAL A 42 12.13 -12.73 9.03
N ASP A 43 11.00 -12.56 8.33
CA ASP A 43 9.72 -12.22 8.99
C ASP A 43 9.24 -13.34 9.91
N LEU A 44 9.47 -14.62 9.53
CA LEU A 44 9.15 -15.75 10.39
C LEU A 44 9.94 -15.71 11.69
N ILE A 45 11.24 -15.44 11.61
CA ILE A 45 12.11 -15.34 12.80
C ILE A 45 11.67 -14.14 13.67
N GLU A 46 11.42 -12.98 13.08
CA GLU A 46 11.00 -11.77 13.80
C GLU A 46 9.64 -11.92 14.51
N ASN A 47 8.72 -12.68 13.93
CA ASN A 47 7.37 -12.87 14.48
C ASN A 47 7.18 -14.17 15.25
N LEU A 48 8.21 -15.04 15.33
CA LEU A 48 8.12 -16.34 15.96
C LEU A 48 7.65 -16.27 17.41
N ASP A 49 8.27 -15.40 18.22
CA ASP A 49 7.90 -15.18 19.62
C ASP A 49 6.45 -14.76 19.77
N ARG A 50 5.96 -13.91 18.85
CA ARG A 50 4.56 -13.47 18.86
C ARG A 50 3.58 -14.62 18.63
N PHE A 51 3.93 -15.59 17.76
CA PHE A 51 3.09 -16.76 17.51
C PHE A 51 3.11 -17.72 18.69
N ILE A 52 4.28 -17.94 19.30
CA ILE A 52 4.46 -18.82 20.46
C ILE A 52 3.74 -18.24 21.68
N ASP A 53 3.98 -16.98 22.02
CA ASP A 53 3.39 -16.29 23.17
C ASP A 53 1.86 -16.25 23.13
N ASN A 54 1.30 -16.14 21.93
CA ASN A 54 -0.16 -16.15 21.74
C ASN A 54 -0.74 -17.54 21.50
N THR A 55 0.09 -18.62 21.56
CA THR A 55 -0.33 -20.00 21.33
C THR A 55 -1.11 -20.18 20.02
N VAL A 56 -0.61 -19.56 18.92
CA VAL A 56 -1.28 -19.58 17.62
C VAL A 56 -1.11 -20.96 16.98
N PRO A 57 -2.19 -21.64 16.56
CA PRO A 57 -2.08 -22.94 15.89
C PRO A 57 -1.32 -22.84 14.56
N TRP A 58 -0.52 -23.84 14.23
CA TRP A 58 0.31 -23.88 13.01
C TRP A 58 -0.48 -23.70 11.71
N ASN A 59 -1.68 -24.21 11.63
CA ASN A 59 -2.56 -24.01 10.47
C ASN A 59 -2.94 -22.54 10.26
N ILE A 60 -3.00 -21.75 11.33
CA ILE A 60 -3.25 -20.29 11.25
C ILE A 60 -1.97 -19.55 10.88
N VAL A 61 -0.81 -19.97 11.40
CA VAL A 61 0.50 -19.43 11.01
C VAL A 61 0.75 -19.66 9.51
N SER A 62 0.47 -20.86 9.00
CA SER A 62 0.59 -21.15 7.57
C SER A 62 -0.32 -20.26 6.72
N LYS A 63 -1.58 -20.08 7.13
CA LYS A 63 -2.51 -19.15 6.45
C LYS A 63 -2.02 -17.72 6.48
N TYR A 64 -1.46 -17.26 7.61
CA TYR A 64 -0.88 -15.94 7.73
C TYR A 64 0.22 -15.71 6.68
N TYR A 65 1.13 -16.69 6.51
CA TYR A 65 2.20 -16.57 5.52
C TYR A 65 1.71 -16.72 4.08
N VAL A 66 0.72 -17.55 3.79
CA VAL A 66 0.09 -17.59 2.46
C VAL A 66 -0.45 -16.23 2.05
N TYR A 67 -1.05 -15.47 2.97
CA TYR A 67 -1.52 -14.10 2.72
C TYR A 67 -0.40 -13.05 2.74
N THR A 68 0.75 -13.34 3.33
CA THR A 68 1.89 -12.41 3.40
C THR A 68 2.83 -12.54 2.19
N VAL A 69 2.96 -13.74 1.61
CA VAL A 69 3.82 -14.01 0.44
C VAL A 69 3.60 -13.05 -0.72
N PRO A 70 2.36 -12.70 -1.13
CA PRO A 70 2.15 -11.72 -2.20
C PRO A 70 2.78 -10.36 -1.92
N TRP A 71 2.76 -9.92 -0.68
CA TRP A 71 3.38 -8.67 -0.27
C TRP A 71 4.91 -8.73 -0.37
N PHE A 72 5.54 -9.82 0.08
CA PHE A 72 6.98 -10.04 -0.08
C PHE A 72 7.39 -10.12 -1.54
N PHE A 73 6.61 -10.83 -2.36
CA PHE A 73 6.82 -10.90 -3.81
C PHE A 73 6.82 -9.51 -4.44
N ASN A 74 5.86 -8.67 -4.08
CA ASN A 74 5.74 -7.31 -4.61
C ASN A 74 6.93 -6.43 -4.21
N ILE A 75 7.40 -6.51 -2.97
CA ILE A 75 8.60 -5.79 -2.51
C ILE A 75 9.87 -6.33 -3.18
N ALA A 76 9.97 -7.65 -3.36
CA ALA A 76 11.12 -8.28 -3.98
C ALA A 76 11.25 -7.93 -5.47
N LEU A 77 10.15 -7.60 -6.13
CA LEU A 77 10.09 -7.44 -7.59
C LEU A 77 11.08 -6.37 -8.13
N PRO A 78 11.14 -5.13 -7.64
CA PRO A 78 12.11 -4.14 -8.12
C PRO A 78 13.57 -4.57 -7.88
N MET A 79 13.84 -5.25 -6.76
CA MET A 79 15.18 -5.76 -6.45
C MET A 79 15.59 -6.83 -7.45
N ALA A 80 14.70 -7.78 -7.72
CA ALA A 80 14.91 -8.84 -8.68
C ALA A 80 15.04 -8.29 -10.12
N MET A 81 14.27 -7.25 -10.48
CA MET A 81 14.34 -6.57 -11.76
C MET A 81 15.70 -5.92 -11.99
N LEU A 82 16.26 -5.24 -10.99
CA LEU A 82 17.60 -4.65 -11.10
C LEU A 82 18.67 -5.74 -11.27
N ILE A 83 18.63 -6.78 -10.44
CA ILE A 83 19.58 -7.89 -10.54
C ILE A 83 19.44 -8.59 -11.90
N ALA A 84 18.21 -8.87 -12.36
CA ALA A 84 17.98 -9.48 -13.64
C ALA A 84 18.54 -8.63 -14.79
N THR A 85 18.39 -7.31 -14.72
CA THR A 85 18.95 -6.38 -15.72
C THR A 85 20.48 -6.42 -15.72
N VAL A 86 21.08 -6.25 -14.55
CA VAL A 86 22.54 -6.19 -14.38
C VAL A 86 23.18 -7.53 -14.75
N PHE A 87 22.61 -8.64 -14.34
CA PHE A 87 23.15 -9.95 -14.63
C PHE A 87 22.93 -10.39 -16.08
N SER A 88 21.77 -10.12 -16.68
CA SER A 88 21.53 -10.49 -18.09
C SER A 88 22.48 -9.72 -19.03
N VAL A 89 22.64 -8.41 -18.84
CA VAL A 89 23.57 -7.62 -19.65
C VAL A 89 25.03 -7.94 -19.26
N GLY A 90 25.32 -8.14 -17.98
CA GLY A 90 26.65 -8.49 -17.49
C GLY A 90 27.16 -9.83 -18.01
N LEU A 91 26.29 -10.82 -18.23
CA LEU A 91 26.65 -12.10 -18.86
C LEU A 91 27.04 -11.92 -20.32
N LEU A 92 26.36 -11.02 -21.06
CA LEU A 92 26.76 -10.69 -22.44
C LEU A 92 28.16 -10.07 -22.48
N VAL A 93 28.46 -9.17 -21.53
CA VAL A 93 29.80 -8.56 -21.41
C VAL A 93 30.82 -9.63 -21.03
N LYS A 94 30.56 -10.48 -20.07
CA LYS A 94 31.47 -11.57 -19.63
C LYS A 94 31.79 -12.56 -20.75
N ARG A 95 30.83 -12.86 -21.62
CA ARG A 95 30.98 -13.81 -22.75
C ARG A 95 31.54 -13.14 -24.02
N ASN A 96 31.93 -11.86 -23.94
CA ASN A 96 32.32 -11.03 -25.10
C ASN A 96 31.26 -10.88 -26.21
N GLU A 97 30.03 -11.35 -25.94
CA GLU A 97 28.87 -11.20 -26.84
C GLU A 97 28.55 -9.71 -27.05
N TRP A 98 28.62 -8.91 -25.99
CA TRP A 98 28.47 -7.46 -26.04
C TRP A 98 29.46 -6.80 -26.99
N THR A 99 30.75 -7.18 -26.91
CA THR A 99 31.81 -6.63 -27.77
C THR A 99 31.59 -7.01 -29.25
N ALA A 100 31.17 -8.26 -29.49
CA ALA A 100 30.85 -8.74 -30.83
C ALA A 100 29.64 -8.01 -31.44
N MET A 101 28.59 -7.75 -30.63
CA MET A 101 27.42 -6.98 -31.06
C MET A 101 27.79 -5.53 -31.40
N LYS A 102 28.61 -4.90 -30.56
CA LYS A 102 29.09 -3.52 -30.79
C LYS A 102 29.94 -3.41 -32.05
N SER A 103 30.85 -4.34 -32.29
CA SER A 103 31.66 -4.37 -33.51
C SER A 103 30.84 -4.63 -34.78
N SER A 104 29.70 -5.29 -34.66
CA SER A 104 28.71 -5.47 -35.73
C SER A 104 27.76 -4.28 -35.92
N GLY A 105 27.98 -3.15 -35.19
CA GLY A 105 27.19 -1.93 -35.32
C GLY A 105 25.87 -1.92 -34.54
N ILE A 106 25.63 -2.91 -33.66
CA ILE A 106 24.42 -2.94 -32.82
C ILE A 106 24.58 -1.93 -31.68
N SER A 107 23.65 -0.96 -31.60
CA SER A 107 23.65 0.07 -30.56
C SER A 107 23.19 -0.47 -29.23
N LEU A 108 23.61 0.18 -28.11
CA LEU A 108 23.11 -0.11 -26.77
C LEU A 108 21.57 0.00 -26.65
N TYR A 109 21.03 1.05 -27.27
CA TYR A 109 19.57 1.28 -27.28
C TYR A 109 18.80 0.10 -27.85
N ARG A 110 19.35 -0.59 -28.86
CA ARG A 110 18.72 -1.77 -29.47
C ARG A 110 18.60 -2.94 -28.51
N ILE A 111 19.56 -3.11 -27.58
CA ILE A 111 19.55 -4.13 -26.53
C ILE A 111 18.67 -3.69 -25.37
N ALA A 112 18.59 -2.39 -25.09
CA ALA A 112 17.77 -1.83 -24.02
C ALA A 112 16.26 -1.95 -24.32
N ILE A 113 15.83 -1.75 -25.56
CA ILE A 113 14.40 -1.73 -25.94
C ILE A 113 13.62 -2.95 -25.45
N PRO A 114 14.02 -4.22 -25.66
CA PRO A 114 13.29 -5.37 -25.17
C PRO A 114 13.14 -5.38 -23.64
N LEU A 115 14.18 -4.98 -22.91
CA LEU A 115 14.17 -4.94 -21.45
C LEU A 115 13.28 -3.81 -20.92
N ILE A 116 13.27 -2.65 -21.60
CA ILE A 116 12.39 -1.52 -21.27
C ILE A 116 10.92 -1.93 -21.49
N ILE A 117 10.59 -2.59 -22.60
CA ILE A 117 9.24 -3.07 -22.88
C ILE A 117 8.79 -4.05 -21.78
N ILE A 118 9.64 -4.98 -21.37
CA ILE A 118 9.34 -5.88 -20.25
C ILE A 118 9.18 -5.09 -18.97
N GLY A 119 10.02 -4.10 -18.71
CA GLY A 119 9.92 -3.22 -17.56
C GLY A 119 8.56 -2.51 -17.50
N ILE A 120 8.05 -2.00 -18.60
CA ILE A 120 6.71 -1.38 -18.70
C ILE A 120 5.61 -2.41 -18.40
N ILE A 121 5.68 -3.60 -19.03
CA ILE A 121 4.68 -4.66 -18.84
C ILE A 121 4.65 -5.11 -17.37
N ILE A 122 5.82 -5.33 -16.77
CA ILE A 122 5.94 -5.75 -15.37
C ILE A 122 5.48 -4.64 -14.42
N SER A 123 5.75 -3.36 -14.73
CA SER A 123 5.25 -2.23 -13.93
C SER A 123 3.71 -2.20 -13.91
N TYR A 124 3.07 -2.38 -15.05
CA TYR A 124 1.62 -2.46 -15.11
C TYR A 124 1.08 -3.69 -14.36
N ALA A 125 1.68 -4.86 -14.59
CA ALA A 125 1.30 -6.08 -13.90
C ALA A 125 1.48 -5.99 -12.38
N SER A 126 2.55 -5.33 -11.91
CA SER A 126 2.80 -5.07 -10.49
C SER A 126 1.73 -4.19 -9.86
N PHE A 127 1.25 -3.15 -10.57
CA PHE A 127 0.16 -2.30 -10.10
C PHE A 127 -1.14 -3.10 -9.93
N GLU A 128 -1.51 -3.91 -10.93
CA GLU A 128 -2.69 -4.76 -10.86
C GLU A 128 -2.57 -5.85 -9.77
N PHE A 129 -1.38 -6.42 -9.61
CA PHE A 129 -1.09 -7.40 -8.56
C PHE A 129 -1.21 -6.80 -7.16
N GLU A 130 -0.66 -5.59 -6.95
CA GLU A 130 -0.82 -4.83 -5.70
C GLU A 130 -2.30 -4.61 -5.38
N ASN A 131 -3.09 -4.16 -6.36
CA ASN A 131 -4.49 -3.83 -6.15
C ASN A 131 -5.38 -5.06 -5.87
N LYS A 132 -5.17 -6.16 -6.61
CA LYS A 132 -6.07 -7.32 -6.56
C LYS A 132 -5.63 -8.37 -5.53
N VAL A 133 -4.32 -8.59 -5.41
CA VAL A 133 -3.79 -9.72 -4.61
C VAL A 133 -3.18 -9.23 -3.30
N VAL A 134 -2.27 -8.26 -3.35
CA VAL A 134 -1.56 -7.79 -2.16
C VAL A 134 -2.50 -7.12 -1.18
N SER A 135 -3.36 -6.21 -1.63
CA SER A 135 -4.33 -5.51 -0.77
C SER A 135 -5.27 -6.50 -0.08
N SER A 136 -5.81 -7.49 -0.83
CA SER A 136 -6.67 -8.53 -0.27
C SER A 136 -5.92 -9.43 0.73
N GLY A 137 -4.67 -9.78 0.41
CA GLY A 137 -3.78 -10.52 1.31
C GLY A 137 -3.52 -9.77 2.61
N ASN A 138 -3.22 -8.47 2.53
CA ASN A 138 -3.01 -7.62 3.70
C ASN A 138 -4.25 -7.51 4.59
N GLN A 139 -5.46 -7.43 4.01
CA GLN A 139 -6.72 -7.47 4.77
C GLN A 139 -6.88 -8.79 5.53
N ALA A 140 -6.65 -9.92 4.85
CA ALA A 140 -6.77 -11.24 5.47
C ALA A 140 -5.70 -11.45 6.57
N ARG A 141 -4.46 -10.99 6.33
CA ARG A 141 -3.38 -10.98 7.31
C ARG A 141 -3.75 -10.17 8.55
N ALA A 142 -4.22 -8.93 8.36
CA ALA A 142 -4.64 -8.06 9.45
C ALA A 142 -5.78 -8.68 10.29
N ALA A 143 -6.74 -9.37 9.66
CA ALA A 143 -7.80 -10.09 10.36
C ALA A 143 -7.25 -11.22 11.25
N ILE A 144 -6.26 -11.97 10.76
CA ILE A 144 -5.57 -13.00 11.54
C ILE A 144 -4.80 -12.37 12.71
N GLU A 145 -4.06 -11.30 12.47
CA GLU A 145 -3.34 -10.57 13.52
C GLU A 145 -4.27 -10.09 14.62
N GLN A 146 -5.40 -9.49 14.25
CA GLN A 146 -6.38 -9.02 15.23
C GLN A 146 -6.99 -10.16 16.05
N LYS A 147 -7.27 -11.28 15.38
CA LYS A 147 -7.96 -12.40 16.03
C LYS A 147 -7.05 -13.26 16.92
N TYR A 148 -5.82 -13.52 16.50
CA TYR A 148 -4.93 -14.50 17.12
C TYR A 148 -3.73 -13.88 17.83
N ILE A 149 -3.06 -12.89 17.22
CA ILE A 149 -1.81 -12.34 17.73
C ILE A 149 -2.06 -11.20 18.71
N LYS A 150 -2.95 -10.28 18.38
CA LYS A 150 -3.30 -9.14 19.24
C LYS A 150 -4.23 -9.53 20.41
N LYS A 151 -4.61 -10.81 20.52
CA LYS A 151 -5.55 -11.29 21.54
C LYS A 151 -5.01 -11.15 22.97
N LYS A 152 -3.72 -11.35 23.22
CA LYS A 152 -3.08 -11.07 24.53
C LYS A 152 -2.72 -9.58 24.71
N SER A 153 -2.37 -8.88 23.63
CA SER A 153 -2.25 -7.44 23.60
C SER A 153 -3.62 -6.72 23.74
N ARG A 154 -4.74 -7.47 23.78
CA ARG A 154 -6.05 -6.93 24.18
C ARG A 154 -6.03 -6.29 25.57
N ARG A 155 -5.03 -6.52 26.41
CA ARG A 155 -4.79 -5.67 27.60
C ARG A 155 -4.28 -4.26 27.23
N LYS A 156 -3.75 -4.04 26.03
CA LYS A 156 -3.34 -2.73 25.46
C LYS A 156 -4.04 -2.35 24.15
N MET A 157 -4.98 -3.16 23.63
CA MET A 157 -5.90 -2.59 22.63
C MET A 157 -6.54 -1.39 23.31
N LYS A 158 -6.60 -0.27 22.61
CA LYS A 158 -7.49 0.82 22.99
C LYS A 158 -8.90 0.22 23.13
N HIS A 159 -9.21 -0.27 24.34
CA HIS A 159 -10.58 -0.64 24.69
C HIS A 159 -11.48 0.58 24.58
N VAL A 160 -10.87 1.73 24.34
CA VAL A 160 -11.45 3.04 24.29
C VAL A 160 -10.84 3.76 23.09
N TYR A 161 -11.66 4.07 22.10
CA TYR A 161 -11.34 5.02 21.05
C TYR A 161 -11.74 6.41 21.56
N ASN A 162 -10.82 7.36 21.55
CA ASN A 162 -11.11 8.75 21.89
C ASN A 162 -11.32 9.52 20.58
N ASP A 163 -12.20 10.51 20.61
CA ASP A 163 -12.44 11.47 19.54
C ASP A 163 -12.77 10.78 18.20
N VAL A 164 -13.80 9.94 18.21
CA VAL A 164 -14.30 9.24 17.02
C VAL A 164 -15.31 10.13 16.30
N PHE A 165 -15.03 10.48 15.06
CA PHE A 165 -15.93 11.25 14.20
C PHE A 165 -16.44 10.36 13.07
N LEU A 166 -17.76 10.32 12.89
CA LEU A 166 -18.44 9.58 11.84
C LEU A 166 -19.31 10.54 11.06
N GLN A 167 -19.28 10.44 9.74
CA GLN A 167 -20.23 11.15 8.88
C GLN A 167 -20.98 10.13 8.02
N LYS A 168 -22.26 10.34 7.83
CA LYS A 168 -23.09 9.51 6.98
C LYS A 168 -23.95 10.38 6.07
N LYS A 169 -23.78 10.21 4.73
CA LYS A 169 -24.57 10.87 3.69
C LYS A 169 -24.66 12.39 3.84
N GLU A 170 -23.53 13.09 3.98
CA GLU A 170 -23.46 14.55 4.04
C GLU A 170 -24.39 15.27 5.04
N LYS A 171 -25.32 14.54 5.64
CA LYS A 171 -26.39 15.10 6.49
C LYS A 171 -26.25 14.78 7.96
N ILE A 172 -25.51 13.74 8.35
CA ILE A 172 -25.42 13.33 9.75
C ILE A 172 -23.95 13.26 10.18
N HIS A 173 -23.59 14.11 11.14
CA HIS A 173 -22.26 14.12 11.76
C HIS A 173 -22.37 13.59 13.18
N ILE A 174 -21.52 12.65 13.54
CA ILE A 174 -21.52 12.00 14.86
C ILE A 174 -20.14 12.15 15.46
N ALA A 175 -20.05 12.75 16.62
CA ALA A 175 -18.84 12.84 17.42
C ALA A 175 -19.01 12.00 18.68
N LEU A 176 -18.06 11.13 18.96
CA LEU A 176 -18.00 10.32 20.18
C LEU A 176 -16.71 10.70 20.91
N GLY A 177 -16.81 11.27 22.10
CA GLY A 177 -15.63 11.62 22.89
C GLY A 177 -14.87 10.35 23.32
N LYS A 178 -15.58 9.28 23.68
CA LYS A 178 -14.96 8.02 24.11
C LYS A 178 -15.83 6.83 23.71
N TYR A 179 -15.28 5.89 22.94
CA TYR A 179 -15.99 4.65 22.59
C TYR A 179 -15.35 3.44 23.26
N LYS A 180 -16.10 2.69 24.06
CA LYS A 180 -15.67 1.50 24.78
C LYS A 180 -16.10 0.24 24.01
N VAL A 181 -15.15 -0.41 23.34
CA VAL A 181 -15.43 -1.55 22.44
C VAL A 181 -16.07 -2.75 23.14
N ARG A 182 -15.62 -3.08 24.37
CA ARG A 182 -16.15 -4.23 25.11
C ARG A 182 -17.60 -4.05 25.55
N GLN A 183 -17.94 -2.83 25.94
CA GLN A 183 -19.26 -2.47 26.44
C GLN A 183 -20.19 -2.03 25.32
N LYS A 184 -19.64 -1.90 24.08
CA LYS A 184 -20.34 -1.31 22.94
C LYS A 184 -21.04 0.00 23.32
N SER A 185 -20.36 0.83 24.14
CA SER A 185 -20.90 2.08 24.67
C SER A 185 -20.03 3.27 24.29
N ALA A 186 -20.63 4.43 24.06
CA ALA A 186 -19.94 5.67 23.81
C ALA A 186 -20.33 6.74 24.84
N GLU A 187 -19.33 7.53 25.27
CA GLU A 187 -19.49 8.65 26.20
C GLU A 187 -19.21 9.97 25.45
N GLY A 188 -19.92 11.05 25.85
CA GLY A 188 -19.76 12.36 25.21
C GLY A 188 -20.17 12.33 23.74
N VAL A 189 -21.40 11.99 23.47
CA VAL A 189 -21.94 11.79 22.12
C VAL A 189 -22.64 13.03 21.64
N THR A 190 -22.23 13.56 20.49
CA THR A 190 -22.93 14.65 19.79
C THR A 190 -23.31 14.15 18.39
N ILE A 191 -24.59 14.30 18.04
CA ILE A 191 -25.11 13.96 16.73
C ILE A 191 -25.71 15.20 16.13
N LEU A 192 -25.20 15.60 14.96
CA LEU A 192 -25.71 16.75 14.22
C LEU A 192 -26.41 16.25 12.96
N SER A 193 -27.62 16.69 12.73
CA SER A 193 -28.30 16.55 11.45
C SER A 193 -28.26 17.90 10.75
N MET A 194 -27.67 17.91 9.55
CA MET A 194 -27.47 19.13 8.76
C MET A 194 -28.18 19.02 7.41
N SER A 195 -28.63 20.16 6.86
CA SER A 195 -29.07 20.30 5.47
C SER A 195 -28.48 21.59 4.93
N ASP A 196 -27.86 21.50 3.77
CA ASP A 196 -27.25 22.65 3.05
C ASP A 196 -26.31 23.51 3.92
N GLY A 197 -25.56 22.85 4.82
CA GLY A 197 -24.62 23.51 5.74
C GLY A 197 -25.23 24.08 7.02
N ILE A 198 -26.56 23.99 7.20
CA ILE A 198 -27.29 24.48 8.37
C ILE A 198 -27.60 23.29 9.28
N ILE A 199 -27.39 23.47 10.60
CA ILE A 199 -27.74 22.48 11.61
C ILE A 199 -29.24 22.55 11.84
N LEU A 200 -29.97 21.47 11.53
CA LEU A 200 -31.39 21.37 11.78
C LEU A 200 -31.72 20.70 13.14
N LYS A 201 -30.86 19.76 13.55
CA LYS A 201 -31.06 19.02 14.79
C LYS A 201 -29.72 18.65 15.42
N ARG A 202 -29.61 18.83 16.72
CA ARG A 202 -28.49 18.41 17.54
C ARG A 202 -28.97 17.52 18.68
N ILE A 203 -28.34 16.37 18.84
CA ILE A 203 -28.59 15.47 19.96
C ILE A 203 -27.26 15.37 20.72
N ASP A 204 -27.28 15.77 21.98
CA ASP A 204 -26.16 15.58 22.89
C ASP A 204 -26.55 14.53 23.92
N ALA A 205 -25.78 13.43 24.01
CA ALA A 205 -26.01 12.34 24.96
C ALA A 205 -24.74 12.10 25.79
N LYS A 206 -24.91 11.90 27.09
CA LYS A 206 -23.80 11.62 28.00
C LYS A 206 -23.24 10.23 27.73
N THR A 207 -24.12 9.25 27.56
CA THR A 207 -23.71 7.88 27.22
C THR A 207 -24.75 7.21 26.34
N ILE A 208 -24.28 6.53 25.29
CA ILE A 208 -25.12 5.64 24.48
C ILE A 208 -24.57 4.22 24.57
N THR A 209 -25.45 3.21 24.58
CA THR A 209 -25.11 1.79 24.65
C THR A 209 -25.81 1.02 23.55
N TRP A 210 -25.09 0.18 22.85
CA TRP A 210 -25.66 -0.65 21.79
C TRP A 210 -26.36 -1.88 22.36
N ILE A 211 -27.58 -2.10 21.95
CA ILE A 211 -28.37 -3.27 22.32
C ILE A 211 -28.38 -4.24 21.12
N ASP A 212 -27.67 -5.37 21.23
CA ASP A 212 -27.52 -6.35 20.14
C ASP A 212 -28.87 -6.96 19.72
N SER A 213 -29.80 -7.19 20.66
CA SER A 213 -31.12 -7.77 20.40
C SER A 213 -32.04 -6.85 19.58
N LEU A 214 -31.93 -5.54 19.80
CA LEU A 214 -32.74 -4.53 19.12
C LEU A 214 -32.05 -3.90 17.94
N LYS A 215 -30.71 -4.12 17.78
CA LYS A 215 -29.84 -3.44 16.80
C LYS A 215 -30.02 -1.92 16.82
N ARG A 216 -30.09 -1.34 18.03
CA ARG A 216 -30.29 0.10 18.26
C ARG A 216 -29.44 0.61 19.42
N TRP A 217 -29.23 1.92 19.43
CA TRP A 217 -28.56 2.60 20.52
C TRP A 217 -29.59 3.03 21.55
N ALA A 218 -29.31 2.74 22.81
CA ALA A 218 -30.10 3.21 23.97
C ALA A 218 -29.35 4.30 24.72
N THR A 219 -30.05 5.28 25.24
CA THR A 219 -29.49 6.34 26.08
C THR A 219 -30.46 6.72 27.16
N SER A 220 -29.94 7.12 28.32
CA SER A 220 -30.72 7.56 29.47
C SER A 220 -30.66 9.08 29.72
N GLU A 221 -29.56 9.71 29.39
CA GLU A 221 -29.33 11.13 29.60
C GLU A 221 -28.98 11.80 28.27
N PHE A 222 -29.96 12.47 27.65
CA PHE A 222 -29.75 13.18 26.39
C PHE A 222 -30.63 14.40 26.27
N SER A 223 -30.19 15.36 25.44
CA SER A 223 -30.94 16.54 25.03
C SER A 223 -31.07 16.58 23.53
N VAL A 224 -32.20 17.02 23.04
CA VAL A 224 -32.46 17.24 21.61
C VAL A 224 -32.73 18.71 21.41
N ARG A 225 -31.98 19.35 20.53
CA ARG A 225 -32.17 20.73 20.13
C ARG A 225 -32.52 20.77 18.65
N THR A 226 -33.55 21.52 18.31
CA THR A 226 -34.01 21.76 16.95
C THR A 226 -33.77 23.20 16.58
N PHE A 227 -33.32 23.42 15.32
CA PHE A 227 -32.98 24.74 14.80
C PHE A 227 -33.84 25.03 13.56
N ASP A 228 -34.10 26.30 13.31
CA ASP A 228 -34.75 26.78 12.08
C ASP A 228 -33.76 26.84 10.89
N GLU A 229 -34.25 27.21 9.72
CA GLU A 229 -33.44 27.38 8.50
C GLU A 229 -32.40 28.52 8.62
N ASN A 230 -32.53 29.42 9.60
CA ASN A 230 -31.62 30.52 9.91
C ASN A 230 -30.59 30.14 10.99
N GLY A 231 -30.68 28.94 11.57
CA GLY A 231 -29.79 28.46 12.62
C GLY A 231 -30.16 28.91 14.03
N TYR A 232 -31.36 29.49 14.23
CA TYR A 232 -31.86 29.82 15.56
C TYR A 232 -32.50 28.60 16.24
N GLU A 233 -32.24 28.44 17.54
CA GLU A 233 -32.77 27.36 18.34
C GLU A 233 -34.29 27.58 18.58
N ILE A 234 -35.11 26.59 18.12
CA ILE A 234 -36.57 26.64 18.22
C ILE A 234 -37.07 25.94 19.46
N ASP A 235 -36.50 24.76 19.78
CA ASP A 235 -36.94 23.88 20.82
C ASP A 235 -35.82 23.09 21.47
N VAL A 236 -35.94 22.87 22.80
CA VAL A 236 -35.03 22.04 23.59
C VAL A 236 -35.83 21.02 24.36
N SER A 237 -35.73 19.76 23.96
CA SER A 237 -36.40 18.65 24.67
C SER A 237 -35.37 17.83 25.45
N ILE A 238 -35.66 17.60 26.74
CA ILE A 238 -34.86 16.75 27.63
C ILE A 238 -35.75 15.60 28.08
N PRO A 239 -35.76 14.46 27.38
CA PRO A 239 -36.58 13.31 27.77
C PRO A 239 -36.11 12.73 29.12
N LYS A 240 -37.07 12.43 29.99
CA LYS A 240 -36.82 11.92 31.36
C LYS A 240 -36.71 10.41 31.45
N SER A 241 -36.82 9.67 30.37
CA SER A 241 -36.79 8.20 30.34
C SER A 241 -35.80 7.66 29.34
N ASP A 242 -35.34 6.44 29.60
CA ASP A 242 -34.53 5.68 28.63
C ASP A 242 -35.19 5.63 27.26
N SER A 243 -34.51 6.14 26.25
CA SER A 243 -35.04 6.21 24.89
C SER A 243 -34.11 5.49 23.92
N LEU A 244 -34.75 4.79 22.99
CA LEU A 244 -34.04 4.22 21.84
C LEU A 244 -33.80 5.34 20.81
N ILE A 245 -32.58 5.69 20.60
CA ILE A 245 -32.23 6.66 19.54
C ILE A 245 -32.06 5.89 18.24
N GLN A 246 -32.83 6.29 17.22
CA GLN A 246 -32.64 5.77 15.89
C GLN A 246 -31.46 6.48 15.22
N ILE A 247 -30.29 5.91 15.40
CA ILE A 247 -29.07 6.40 14.82
C ILE A 247 -28.62 5.38 13.76
N ASP A 248 -28.35 5.85 12.57
CA ASP A 248 -28.03 5.01 11.42
C ASP A 248 -26.53 4.63 11.38
N PHE A 249 -25.94 4.23 12.51
CA PHE A 249 -24.60 3.65 12.57
C PHE A 249 -24.54 2.50 13.56
N THR A 250 -23.61 1.58 13.31
CA THR A 250 -23.40 0.36 14.11
C THR A 250 -22.03 0.38 14.78
N PRO A 251 -21.80 -0.42 15.84
CA PRO A 251 -20.46 -0.64 16.40
C PRO A 251 -19.42 -1.06 15.36
N ASP A 252 -19.82 -1.81 14.32
CA ASP A 252 -18.94 -2.23 13.25
C ASP A 252 -18.49 -1.06 12.35
N ASP A 253 -19.31 -0.04 12.19
CA ASP A 253 -18.94 1.16 11.41
C ASP A 253 -17.83 1.94 12.12
N ILE A 254 -17.80 1.95 13.46
CA ILE A 254 -16.72 2.51 14.24
C ILE A 254 -15.43 1.69 14.07
N LEU A 255 -15.55 0.37 14.05
CA LEU A 255 -14.42 -0.54 13.92
C LEU A 255 -13.86 -0.58 12.48
N LYS A 256 -14.72 -0.39 11.45
CA LYS A 256 -14.30 -0.29 10.04
C LYS A 256 -13.42 0.92 9.74
N GLN A 257 -13.42 1.95 10.58
CA GLN A 257 -12.47 3.07 10.45
C GLN A 257 -11.02 2.68 10.74
N GLY A 258 -10.78 1.48 11.29
CA GLY A 258 -9.45 0.98 11.66
C GLY A 258 -8.62 0.36 10.54
N LYS A 259 -9.11 0.26 9.29
CA LYS A 259 -8.29 -0.26 8.18
C LYS A 259 -7.11 0.67 7.92
N LEU A 260 -5.92 0.07 7.74
CA LEU A 260 -4.71 0.80 7.36
C LEU A 260 -4.70 1.07 5.84
N PRO A 261 -4.00 2.11 5.36
CA PRO A 261 -3.89 2.40 3.94
C PRO A 261 -3.39 1.22 3.09
N ASP A 262 -2.51 0.39 3.65
CA ASP A 262 -1.91 -0.76 2.96
C ASP A 262 -2.89 -1.95 2.81
N GLU A 263 -4.00 -1.93 3.53
CA GLU A 263 -5.07 -2.92 3.44
C GLU A 263 -6.10 -2.59 2.34
N LEU A 264 -6.06 -1.37 1.81
CA LEU A 264 -7.01 -0.89 0.81
C LEU A 264 -6.42 -0.94 -0.58
N ASN A 265 -7.23 -1.30 -1.58
CA ASN A 265 -6.84 -1.14 -2.98
C ASN A 265 -6.88 0.34 -3.41
N TYR A 266 -6.47 0.65 -4.63
CA TYR A 266 -6.39 2.03 -5.11
C TYR A 266 -7.75 2.76 -5.11
N ASN A 267 -8.82 2.08 -5.52
CA ASN A 267 -10.16 2.65 -5.58
C ASN A 267 -10.75 2.85 -4.18
N GLU A 268 -10.68 1.82 -3.33
CA GLU A 268 -11.11 1.90 -1.93
C GLU A 268 -10.36 3.02 -1.18
N LEU A 269 -9.07 3.19 -1.48
CA LEU A 269 -8.24 4.22 -0.88
C LEU A 269 -8.66 5.62 -1.37
N THR A 270 -9.03 5.75 -2.65
CA THR A 270 -9.52 7.00 -3.22
C THR A 270 -10.86 7.41 -2.62
N GLU A 271 -11.81 6.48 -2.54
CA GLU A 271 -13.10 6.70 -1.89
C GLU A 271 -12.92 7.09 -0.41
N ARG A 272 -11.99 6.40 0.28
CA ARG A 272 -11.70 6.69 1.68
C ARG A 272 -11.09 8.08 1.88
N ILE A 273 -10.23 8.53 0.98
CA ILE A 273 -9.66 9.88 1.02
C ILE A 273 -10.76 10.94 0.86
N VAL A 274 -11.70 10.74 -0.07
CA VAL A 274 -12.84 11.66 -0.25
C VAL A 274 -13.66 11.75 1.04
N GLN A 275 -14.07 10.61 1.60
CA GLN A 275 -14.83 10.55 2.86
C GLN A 275 -14.11 11.24 4.01
N LEU A 276 -12.79 11.04 4.14
CA LEU A 276 -12.01 11.66 5.22
C LEU A 276 -11.87 13.17 5.02
N LYS A 277 -11.75 13.65 3.77
CA LYS A 277 -11.71 15.10 3.45
C LYS A 277 -13.03 15.77 3.80
N GLU A 278 -14.15 15.17 3.42
CA GLU A 278 -15.50 15.65 3.75
C GLU A 278 -15.71 15.74 5.26
N ASN A 279 -15.06 14.83 6.02
CA ASN A 279 -15.08 14.84 7.48
C ASN A 279 -14.06 15.81 8.12
N GLY A 280 -13.36 16.63 7.33
CA GLY A 280 -12.35 17.55 7.84
C GLY A 280 -11.11 16.85 8.44
N VAL A 281 -10.93 15.55 8.20
CA VAL A 281 -9.81 14.78 8.70
C VAL A 281 -8.60 14.94 7.80
N LYS A 282 -7.42 15.15 8.39
CA LYS A 282 -6.15 15.26 7.65
C LYS A 282 -5.84 13.99 6.87
N THR A 283 -5.82 14.07 5.55
CA THR A 283 -5.69 12.92 4.63
C THR A 283 -4.28 12.68 4.10
N THR A 284 -3.31 13.48 4.48
CA THR A 284 -1.93 13.45 3.98
C THR A 284 -1.34 12.04 3.91
N ARG A 285 -1.48 11.25 4.97
CA ARG A 285 -0.96 9.88 5.02
C ARG A 285 -1.62 8.96 3.99
N TRP A 286 -2.92 9.10 3.81
CA TRP A 286 -3.73 8.32 2.87
C TRP A 286 -3.41 8.67 1.42
N GLU A 287 -3.25 9.96 1.15
CA GLU A 287 -2.85 10.46 -0.18
C GLU A 287 -1.46 10.00 -0.58
N ILE A 288 -0.48 10.06 0.34
CA ILE A 288 0.87 9.53 0.11
C ILE A 288 0.80 8.05 -0.23
N SER A 289 0.04 7.25 0.53
CA SER A 289 -0.11 5.81 0.27
C SER A 289 -0.76 5.54 -1.08
N ARG A 290 -1.74 6.35 -1.51
CA ARG A 290 -2.36 6.24 -2.83
C ARG A 290 -1.37 6.53 -3.96
N TYR A 291 -0.64 7.64 -3.88
CA TYR A 291 0.39 7.97 -4.88
C TYR A 291 1.53 6.94 -4.86
N PHE A 292 1.85 6.40 -3.69
CA PHE A 292 2.88 5.39 -3.55
C PHE A 292 2.54 4.09 -4.28
N LYS A 293 1.28 3.65 -4.31
CA LYS A 293 0.87 2.46 -5.09
C LYS A 293 1.24 2.58 -6.58
N ILE A 294 1.08 3.77 -7.15
CA ILE A 294 1.46 4.03 -8.55
C ILE A 294 2.98 4.14 -8.68
N SER A 295 3.61 5.00 -7.87
CA SER A 295 5.05 5.25 -7.96
C SER A 295 5.88 3.99 -7.73
N PHE A 296 5.44 3.12 -6.81
CA PHE A 296 6.13 1.86 -6.53
C PHE A 296 6.05 0.88 -7.71
N ALA A 297 4.94 0.83 -8.42
CA ALA A 297 4.84 0.04 -9.63
C ALA A 297 5.82 0.52 -10.72
N PHE A 298 5.96 1.84 -10.90
CA PHE A 298 6.93 2.45 -11.82
C PHE A 298 8.39 2.19 -11.44
N THR A 299 8.67 1.87 -10.18
CA THR A 299 10.02 1.50 -9.71
C THR A 299 10.62 0.39 -10.56
N ASN A 300 9.81 -0.60 -11.00
CA ASN A 300 10.27 -1.71 -11.83
C ASN A 300 10.88 -1.25 -13.16
N LEU A 301 10.29 -0.26 -13.80
CA LEU A 301 10.84 0.34 -15.03
C LEU A 301 12.12 1.14 -14.74
N ILE A 302 12.10 1.95 -13.68
CA ILE A 302 13.22 2.85 -13.35
C ILE A 302 14.47 2.07 -13.00
N VAL A 303 14.36 0.97 -12.27
CA VAL A 303 15.52 0.12 -11.94
C VAL A 303 16.08 -0.59 -13.16
N VAL A 304 15.28 -0.88 -14.19
CA VAL A 304 15.78 -1.38 -15.49
C VAL A 304 16.57 -0.29 -16.20
N LEU A 305 16.02 0.93 -16.29
CA LEU A 305 16.70 2.08 -16.92
C LEU A 305 18.04 2.37 -16.23
N PHE A 306 18.06 2.34 -14.89
CA PHE A 306 19.27 2.56 -14.10
C PHE A 306 20.27 1.40 -14.21
N GLY A 307 19.80 0.17 -14.25
CA GLY A 307 20.64 -1.04 -14.32
C GLY A 307 21.42 -1.20 -15.62
N LEU A 308 20.88 -0.70 -16.73
CA LEU A 308 21.52 -0.80 -18.04
C LEU A 308 22.86 -0.06 -18.11
N PRO A 309 22.95 1.26 -17.79
CA PRO A 309 24.22 2.00 -17.81
C PRO A 309 25.24 1.43 -16.81
N LEU A 310 24.78 0.93 -15.67
CA LEU A 310 25.62 0.46 -14.56
C LEU A 310 26.59 -0.65 -15.00
N VAL A 311 26.14 -1.52 -15.92
CA VAL A 311 26.97 -2.63 -16.44
C VAL A 311 27.88 -2.17 -17.58
N VAL A 312 27.40 -1.24 -18.41
CA VAL A 312 28.09 -0.83 -19.65
C VAL A 312 29.25 0.13 -19.36
N ILE A 313 29.14 0.97 -18.33
CA ILE A 313 30.14 1.99 -17.96
C ILE A 313 31.47 1.35 -17.48
N LYS A 314 31.41 0.21 -16.76
CA LYS A 314 32.61 -0.49 -16.24
C LYS A 314 32.61 -1.98 -16.60
N PRO A 315 32.80 -2.33 -17.86
CA PRO A 315 32.75 -3.74 -18.29
C PRO A 315 33.84 -4.62 -17.65
N ARG A 316 34.96 -4.03 -17.19
CA ARG A 316 36.08 -4.75 -16.54
C ARG A 316 35.77 -5.17 -15.07
N GLY A 317 34.74 -4.64 -14.45
CA GLY A 317 34.37 -4.96 -13.03
C GLY A 317 33.77 -6.36 -12.84
N GLY A 318 33.35 -7.02 -13.90
CA GLY A 318 32.75 -8.37 -13.85
C GLY A 318 31.36 -8.40 -13.19
N LEU A 319 30.77 -9.60 -13.19
CA LEU A 319 29.45 -9.87 -12.59
C LEU A 319 29.40 -9.58 -11.09
N THR A 320 30.49 -9.87 -10.36
CA THR A 320 30.57 -9.66 -8.91
C THR A 320 30.48 -8.17 -8.54
N PHE A 321 31.16 -7.31 -9.30
CA PHE A 321 31.03 -5.86 -9.12
C PHE A 321 29.61 -5.37 -9.43
N GLY A 322 29.02 -5.85 -10.53
CA GLY A 322 27.64 -5.53 -10.87
C GLY A 322 26.65 -5.96 -9.80
N ALA A 323 26.82 -7.14 -9.20
CA ALA A 323 26.02 -7.61 -8.08
C ALA A 323 26.14 -6.68 -6.87
N GLY A 324 27.35 -6.38 -6.42
CA GLY A 324 27.60 -5.48 -5.29
C GLY A 324 26.99 -4.10 -5.48
N MET A 325 27.16 -3.52 -6.69
CA MET A 325 26.55 -2.24 -7.05
C MET A 325 25.03 -2.32 -7.07
N SER A 326 24.43 -3.43 -7.51
CA SER A 326 22.98 -3.59 -7.49
C SER A 326 22.42 -3.55 -6.06
N PHE A 327 23.08 -4.19 -5.10
CA PHE A 327 22.67 -4.12 -3.69
C PHE A 327 22.78 -2.70 -3.14
N LEU A 328 23.85 -1.96 -3.44
CA LEU A 328 23.99 -0.56 -3.02
C LEU A 328 22.88 0.31 -3.64
N VAL A 329 22.64 0.17 -4.93
CA VAL A 329 21.58 0.91 -5.64
C VAL A 329 20.21 0.62 -5.01
N ILE A 330 19.88 -0.64 -4.77
CA ILE A 330 18.62 -1.04 -4.13
C ILE A 330 18.53 -0.41 -2.73
N PHE A 331 19.58 -0.49 -1.93
CA PHE A 331 19.60 0.07 -0.59
C PHE A 331 19.31 1.59 -0.60
N PHE A 332 20.05 2.35 -1.42
CA PHE A 332 19.82 3.80 -1.53
C PHE A 332 18.45 4.11 -2.10
N TYR A 333 17.99 3.34 -3.08
CA TYR A 333 16.66 3.53 -3.66
C TYR A 333 15.55 3.44 -2.59
N TYR A 334 15.57 2.36 -1.79
CA TYR A 334 14.60 2.21 -0.70
C TYR A 334 14.79 3.25 0.41
N ALA A 335 16.01 3.65 0.69
CA ALA A 335 16.29 4.75 1.63
C ALA A 335 15.65 6.05 1.16
N PHE A 336 15.77 6.42 -0.13
CA PHE A 336 15.11 7.61 -0.70
C PHE A 336 13.59 7.51 -0.68
N ILE A 337 13.02 6.34 -0.98
CA ILE A 337 11.58 6.09 -0.84
C ILE A 337 11.13 6.36 0.60
N LYS A 338 11.79 5.76 1.59
CA LYS A 338 11.42 5.90 3.00
C LYS A 338 11.63 7.31 3.51
N PHE A 339 12.69 7.96 3.08
CA PHE A 339 12.97 9.36 3.39
C PHE A 339 11.87 10.27 2.83
N GLY A 340 11.50 10.11 1.56
CA GLY A 340 10.40 10.85 0.95
C GLY A 340 9.09 10.66 1.69
N GLN A 341 8.70 9.41 2.00
CA GLN A 341 7.50 9.10 2.78
C GLN A 341 7.53 9.78 4.17
N SER A 342 8.68 9.76 4.85
CA SER A 342 8.84 10.38 6.17
C SER A 342 8.63 11.90 6.13
N LEU A 343 9.21 12.58 5.13
CA LEU A 343 9.03 14.02 4.94
C LEU A 343 7.58 14.38 4.61
N GLY A 344 6.92 13.58 3.79
CA GLY A 344 5.51 13.77 3.45
C GLY A 344 4.59 13.57 4.66
N PHE A 345 4.82 12.53 5.47
CA PHE A 345 4.03 12.30 6.69
C PHE A 345 4.16 13.43 7.71
N LYS A 346 5.31 14.11 7.74
CA LYS A 346 5.53 15.31 8.55
C LYS A 346 4.90 16.57 7.94
N GLY A 347 4.41 16.50 6.69
CA GLY A 347 3.82 17.62 5.98
C GLY A 347 4.83 18.61 5.39
N VAL A 348 6.11 18.22 5.30
CA VAL A 348 7.18 19.04 4.69
C VAL A 348 7.08 19.02 3.16
N LEU A 349 6.69 17.88 2.59
CA LEU A 349 6.51 17.71 1.15
C LEU A 349 5.05 17.43 0.81
N GLU A 350 4.64 17.87 -0.35
CA GLU A 350 3.33 17.48 -0.90
C GLU A 350 3.23 15.97 -1.08
N PRO A 351 2.03 15.38 -0.91
CA PRO A 351 1.83 13.93 -0.97
C PRO A 351 2.35 13.29 -2.26
N MET A 352 2.15 13.94 -3.41
CA MET A 352 2.62 13.44 -4.71
C MET A 352 4.14 13.43 -4.78
N VAL A 353 4.79 14.56 -4.47
CA VAL A 353 6.26 14.69 -4.49
C VAL A 353 6.90 13.68 -3.54
N SER A 354 6.35 13.55 -2.34
CA SER A 354 6.78 12.60 -1.32
C SER A 354 6.81 11.15 -1.81
N ALA A 355 5.80 10.74 -2.57
CA ALA A 355 5.71 9.39 -3.10
C ALA A 355 6.65 9.14 -4.30
N TRP A 356 7.01 10.19 -5.06
CA TRP A 356 7.78 10.06 -6.31
C TRP A 356 9.26 10.42 -6.18
N ILE A 357 9.71 10.97 -5.05
CA ILE A 357 11.09 11.49 -4.89
C ILE A 357 12.16 10.43 -5.20
N GLY A 358 11.97 9.19 -4.75
CA GLY A 358 12.88 8.08 -5.07
C GLY A 358 12.97 7.85 -6.58
N ASN A 359 11.81 7.79 -7.25
CA ASN A 359 11.71 7.57 -8.68
C ASN A 359 12.38 8.70 -9.48
N VAL A 360 12.16 9.95 -9.10
CA VAL A 360 12.75 11.12 -9.77
C VAL A 360 14.28 11.12 -9.64
N VAL A 361 14.79 10.94 -8.41
CA VAL A 361 16.23 10.92 -8.16
C VAL A 361 16.93 9.83 -9.00
N PHE A 362 16.37 8.61 -9.02
CA PHE A 362 16.96 7.50 -9.76
C PHE A 362 16.73 7.58 -11.28
N SER A 363 15.66 8.24 -11.73
CA SER A 363 15.47 8.50 -13.18
C SER A 363 16.47 9.49 -13.74
N ILE A 364 16.92 10.47 -12.93
CA ILE A 364 17.94 11.46 -13.35
C ILE A 364 19.35 10.85 -13.29
N GLY A 365 19.59 9.91 -12.36
CA GLY A 365 20.88 9.25 -12.20
C GLY A 365 21.15 8.07 -13.14
N GLY A 366 20.14 7.55 -13.86
CA GLY A 366 20.23 6.42 -14.80
C GLY A 366 20.17 6.88 -16.25
#